data_1ded3cb5219967872783c3eec186cdd6
#
_entry.id   1ded3cb5219967872783c3eec186cdd6
#
_cell.length_a   1.000
_cell.length_b   1.000
_cell.length_c   1.000
_cell.angle_alpha   90.00
_cell.angle_beta   90.00
_cell.angle_gamma   90.00
#
_symmetry.space_group_name_H-M   'P 1'
#
loop_
_entity.id
_entity.type
_entity.pdbx_description
1 polymer ?
#
loop_
_entity_poly.entity_id
_entity_poly.type
_entity_poly.pdbx_seq_one_letter_code
_entity_poly.pdbx_strand_id
1 'polypeptide(L)' 'MKIYWSGDSKNIIGAKVRALRLEKKWSQHDLATKVQLLGCECSDLTILRIEKGDRFVPDYEVKALAKVFNVSYESLFDD' A
#
# COMPACT_ATOMS: atom_id res chain seq x y z
N MET A 1 0.51 -11.82 22.29
CA MET A 1 0.82 -11.65 20.86
C MET A 1 1.76 -10.48 20.67
N LYS A 2 2.69 -10.62 19.78
CA LYS A 2 3.62 -9.54 19.48
C LYS A 2 3.21 -8.83 18.20
N ILE A 3 3.45 -7.54 18.18
CA ILE A 3 3.29 -6.74 16.97
C ILE A 3 4.67 -6.57 16.35
N TYR A 4 4.79 -6.91 15.08
CA TYR A 4 6.04 -6.81 14.38
C TYR A 4 5.98 -5.79 13.27
N TRP A 5 7.04 -5.02 13.16
CA TRP A 5 7.34 -4.29 11.95
C TRP A 5 8.85 -4.35 11.77
N SER A 6 9.28 -4.22 10.54
CA SER A 6 10.68 -4.39 10.19
C SER A 6 11.46 -3.12 10.55
N GLY A 7 12.28 -3.17 11.58
CA GLY A 7 13.07 -2.04 12.03
C GLY A 7 12.17 -0.86 12.38
N ASP A 8 12.38 0.26 11.73
CA ASP A 8 11.60 1.47 11.94
C ASP A 8 10.34 1.54 11.07
N SER A 9 10.10 0.52 10.27
CA SER A 9 8.95 0.51 9.37
C SER A 9 7.64 0.29 10.12
N LYS A 10 6.62 1.05 9.76
CA LYS A 10 5.29 0.98 10.38
C LYS A 10 4.33 0.11 9.60
N ASN A 11 4.79 -0.52 8.53
CA ASN A 11 4.02 -1.50 7.79
C ASN A 11 4.98 -2.46 7.12
N ILE A 12 4.46 -3.59 6.67
CA ILE A 12 5.28 -4.62 6.00
C ILE A 12 4.91 -4.77 4.52
N ILE A 13 3.95 -3.99 4.04
CA ILE A 13 3.49 -4.10 2.65
C ILE A 13 4.08 -3.04 1.73
N GLY A 14 4.78 -2.05 2.26
CA GLY A 14 5.22 -0.89 1.49
C GLY A 14 6.07 -1.24 0.29
N ALA A 15 7.05 -2.11 0.46
CA ALA A 15 7.92 -2.54 -0.65
C ALA A 15 7.13 -3.26 -1.74
N LYS A 16 6.15 -4.08 -1.34
CA LYS A 16 5.30 -4.79 -2.29
C LYS A 16 4.38 -3.83 -3.04
N VAL A 17 3.82 -2.86 -2.34
CA VAL A 17 2.99 -1.82 -2.97
C VAL A 17 3.79 -1.08 -4.03
N ARG A 18 5.01 -0.69 -3.68
CA ARG A 18 5.88 -0.01 -4.64
C ARG A 18 6.20 -0.89 -5.84
N ALA A 19 6.54 -2.16 -5.60
CA ALA A 19 6.86 -3.09 -6.67
C ALA A 19 5.68 -3.29 -7.63
N LEU A 20 4.48 -3.48 -7.08
CA LEU A 20 3.27 -3.65 -7.90
C LEU A 20 2.95 -2.38 -8.69
N ARG A 21 3.12 -1.22 -8.06
CA ARG A 21 2.89 0.06 -8.73
C ARG A 21 3.84 0.23 -9.93
N LEU A 22 5.12 -0.04 -9.71
CA LEU A 22 6.13 0.08 -10.78
C LEU A 22 5.90 -0.93 -11.88
N GLU A 23 5.47 -2.13 -11.54
CA GLU A 23 5.12 -3.16 -12.53
C GLU A 23 3.99 -2.68 -13.44
N LYS A 24 3.03 -1.95 -12.89
CA LYS A 24 1.92 -1.37 -13.65
C LYS A 24 2.32 -0.07 -14.36
N LYS A 25 3.51 0.44 -14.10
CA LYS A 25 3.98 1.71 -14.65
C LYS A 25 3.14 2.90 -14.20
N TRP A 26 2.62 2.84 -12.98
CA TRP A 26 1.83 3.92 -12.40
C TRP A 26 2.72 4.83 -11.56
N SER A 27 2.40 6.12 -11.54
CA SER A 27 2.98 7.06 -10.58
C SER A 27 2.31 6.88 -9.21
N GLN A 28 2.87 7.50 -8.19
CA GLN A 28 2.22 7.53 -6.88
C GLN A 28 0.86 8.24 -6.97
N HIS A 29 0.78 9.29 -7.78
CA HIS A 29 -0.48 9.98 -8.04
C HIS A 29 -1.51 9.06 -8.69
N ASP A 30 -1.10 8.29 -9.68
CA ASP A 30 -2.00 7.34 -10.36
C ASP A 30 -2.59 6.36 -9.38
N LEU A 31 -1.75 5.79 -8.52
CA LEU A 31 -2.22 4.83 -7.51
C LEU A 31 -3.17 5.50 -6.51
N ALA A 32 -2.82 6.70 -6.04
CA ALA A 32 -3.65 7.44 -5.10
C ALA A 32 -5.04 7.70 -5.71
N THR A 33 -5.10 8.10 -6.97
CA THR A 33 -6.35 8.34 -7.67
C THR A 33 -7.21 7.09 -7.73
N LYS A 34 -6.61 5.94 -8.04
CA LYS A 34 -7.34 4.67 -8.12
C LYS A 34 -7.90 4.26 -6.76
N VAL A 35 -7.14 4.50 -5.70
CA VAL A 35 -7.62 4.21 -4.33
C VAL A 35 -8.77 5.14 -3.96
N GLN A 36 -8.68 6.41 -4.33
CA GLN A 36 -9.76 7.38 -4.10
C GLN A 36 -11.06 6.96 -4.77
N LEU A 37 -10.97 6.40 -5.98
CA LEU A 37 -12.14 5.94 -6.72
C LEU A 37 -12.88 4.81 -6.02
N LEU A 38 -12.23 4.13 -5.10
CA LEU A 38 -12.88 3.09 -4.28
C LEU A 38 -13.49 3.67 -2.99
N GLY A 39 -13.47 4.99 -2.84
CA GLY A 39 -14.05 5.65 -1.68
C GLY A 39 -13.11 5.77 -0.49
N CYS A 40 -11.84 5.51 -0.68
CA CYS A 40 -10.84 5.58 0.40
C CYS A 40 -9.99 6.83 0.22
N GLU A 41 -9.92 7.68 1.25
CA GLU A 41 -9.09 8.87 1.20
C GLU A 41 -7.63 8.49 1.00
N CYS A 42 -7.00 9.09 0.01
CA CYS A 42 -5.62 8.78 -0.32
C CYS A 42 -5.02 9.92 -1.14
N SER A 43 -3.81 10.31 -0.80
CA SER A 43 -3.07 11.32 -1.56
C SER A 43 -1.76 10.72 -2.02
N ASP A 44 -1.04 11.45 -2.88
CA ASP A 44 0.30 11.06 -3.30
C ASP A 44 1.21 10.86 -2.08
N LEU A 45 1.09 11.75 -1.10
CA LEU A 45 1.88 11.68 0.12
C LEU A 45 1.54 10.41 0.93
N THR A 46 0.27 10.02 0.94
CA THR A 46 -0.15 8.77 1.59
C THR A 46 0.58 7.58 0.97
N ILE A 47 0.60 7.50 -0.35
CA ILE A 47 1.28 6.42 -1.07
C ILE A 47 2.79 6.45 -0.79
N LEU A 48 3.40 7.63 -0.87
CA LEU A 48 4.81 7.79 -0.56
C LEU A 48 5.15 7.24 0.83
N ARG A 49 4.37 7.61 1.83
CA ARG A 49 4.59 7.17 3.21
C ARG A 49 4.41 5.68 3.39
N ILE A 50 3.41 5.10 2.71
CA ILE A 50 3.21 3.64 2.74
C ILE A 50 4.45 2.95 2.17
N GLU A 51 4.92 3.39 1.01
CA GLU A 51 6.05 2.76 0.33
C GLU A 51 7.34 2.89 1.12
N LYS A 52 7.51 3.97 1.87
CA LYS A 52 8.68 4.19 2.71
C LYS A 52 8.59 3.50 4.07
N GLY A 53 7.43 2.97 4.42
CA GLY A 53 7.22 2.36 5.72
C GLY A 53 6.98 3.37 6.83
N ASP A 54 6.68 4.61 6.49
CA ASP A 54 6.51 5.70 7.48
C ASP A 54 5.07 5.81 7.99
N ARG A 55 4.17 4.92 7.56
CA ARG A 55 2.75 5.02 7.88
C ARG A 55 2.19 3.65 8.20
N PHE A 56 1.41 3.56 9.27
CA PHE A 56 0.57 2.38 9.50
C PHE A 56 -0.51 2.34 8.43
N VAL A 57 -0.84 1.14 7.96
CA VAL A 57 -1.84 0.95 6.90
C VAL A 57 -3.02 0.23 7.52
N PRO A 58 -4.15 0.92 7.72
CA PRO A 58 -5.34 0.28 8.28
C PRO A 58 -5.91 -0.75 7.31
N ASP A 59 -6.70 -1.67 7.84
CA ASP A 59 -7.24 -2.79 7.08
C ASP A 59 -8.05 -2.37 5.86
N TYR A 60 -8.81 -1.29 5.95
CA TYR A 60 -9.60 -0.82 4.82
C TYR A 60 -8.71 -0.29 3.68
N GLU A 61 -7.52 0.24 4.01
CA GLU A 61 -6.56 0.65 2.98
C GLU A 61 -5.91 -0.57 2.34
N VAL A 62 -5.59 -1.60 3.12
CA VAL A 62 -5.07 -2.86 2.58
C VAL A 62 -6.08 -3.44 1.59
N LYS A 63 -7.34 -3.45 1.96
CA LYS A 63 -8.42 -3.94 1.11
C LYS A 63 -8.50 -3.15 -0.21
N ALA A 64 -8.42 -1.82 -0.12
CA ALA A 64 -8.46 -0.96 -1.31
C ALA A 64 -7.27 -1.22 -2.22
N LEU A 65 -6.07 -1.34 -1.66
CA LEU A 65 -4.85 -1.61 -2.43
C LEU A 65 -4.94 -2.95 -3.13
N ALA A 66 -5.41 -3.99 -2.45
CA ALA A 66 -5.58 -5.31 -3.04
C ALA A 66 -6.53 -5.25 -4.23
N LYS A 67 -7.62 -4.52 -4.11
CA LYS A 67 -8.58 -4.36 -5.22
C LYS A 67 -7.98 -3.60 -6.39
N VAL A 68 -7.27 -2.52 -6.13
CA VAL A 68 -6.65 -1.70 -7.18
C VAL A 68 -5.64 -2.53 -7.98
N PHE A 69 -4.82 -3.32 -7.29
CA PHE A 69 -3.83 -4.17 -7.95
C PHE A 69 -4.41 -5.50 -8.45
N ASN A 70 -5.64 -5.81 -8.08
CA ASN A 70 -6.31 -7.06 -8.43
C ASN A 70 -5.50 -8.27 -7.96
N VAL A 71 -5.10 -8.24 -6.70
CA VAL A 71 -4.34 -9.33 -6.06
C VAL A 71 -5.03 -9.72 -4.75
N SER A 72 -4.66 -10.89 -4.22
CA SER A 72 -5.16 -11.31 -2.91
C SER A 72 -4.50 -10.51 -1.80
N TYR A 73 -5.11 -10.50 -0.62
CA TYR A 73 -4.51 -9.86 0.55
C TYR A 73 -3.15 -10.48 0.87
N GLU A 74 -3.06 -11.80 0.78
CA GLU A 74 -1.82 -12.51 1.06
C GLU A 74 -0.68 -12.05 0.16
N SER A 75 -0.99 -11.75 -1.10
CA SER A 75 0.02 -11.26 -2.04
C SER A 75 0.70 -9.98 -1.58
N LEU A 76 -0.02 -9.12 -0.87
CA LEU A 76 0.55 -7.88 -0.37
C LEU A 76 1.56 -8.12 0.76
N PHE A 77 1.43 -9.25 1.45
CA PHE A 77 2.30 -9.60 2.58
C PHE A 77 3.40 -10.58 2.20
N ASP A 78 3.41 -11.06 0.97
CA ASP A 78 4.46 -11.97 0.50
C ASP A 78 5.74 -11.21 0.18
N ASP A 79 6.84 -11.83 0.49
CA ASP A 79 8.16 -11.28 0.15
C ASP A 79 8.51 -11.43 -1.32
#